data_f596a1d196ad1c6adadc2cfe347b941c
#
_entry.id   f596a1d196ad1c6adadc2cfe347b941c
#
_cell.length_a   1.000
_cell.length_b   1.000
_cell.length_c   1.000
_cell.angle_alpha   90.00
_cell.angle_beta   90.00
_cell.angle_gamma   90.00
#
_symmetry.space_group_name_H-M   'P 1'
#
loop_
_entity.id
_entity.type
_entity.pdbx_description
1 polymer ?
#
loop_
_entity_poly.entity_id
_entity_poly.type
_entity_poly.pdbx_seq_one_letter_code
_entity_poly.pdbx_strand_id
1 'polypeptide(L)'
;GQPVYTDDLVPNDCLIVKVLRSPHANAIVESINTAIAAKVPDIEAIYTWEDVDQDGERCTYAGQTYPEPSPYDRLLLDRHVRFVGDIVAIVAGKTEKAVDKALSLIKVKYQLLDAVLDFRTALDNPVLVHPEDTWKAHCPVGADNKRNLCAHEVIEDGEVDKILAECDVVIDQTTHTKAVQQDMMEPFVTYCSIDTYGRLNILSSTQIVFHCRRIIANALHIPKTMVRVVKPRVGGGFGAKQSCVSEMYPAFVTWKTKKPSKMIFSRYECHIASSPRHEMEVCVRLGATKEGKIRAIDLYTLSNTGAYGEHGPTTVGLSGHKSIPLYRTEAFRFGFDVVYTNLQAAGAYRGYGAPQGIFAVESAVNELAARLKMDPIKLREMNITREGDIMPAYYGAPNTSCALDRCLEQVREMSGWEQKFPLQQLPDGKVRTMGVAIAMQGSSIPYCDVGGATLKINDEGHYTLLIGAADMGTGCDTVLAQMAAEVLECDYDNITVFGADTDASPYDSGSYASSTTYITGKAVEICAQRLRGKICQLGARLLECGTDQVVLTDARCVIP
;
A
#
# COMPACT_ATOMS: atom_id res chain seq x y z
N GLY A 1 17.54 20.00 15.13
CA GLY A 1 16.68 18.86 15.35
C GLY A 1 17.45 17.64 15.85
N GLN A 2 16.78 16.68 16.43
CA GLN A 2 17.39 15.40 16.79
C GLN A 2 17.40 14.47 15.56
N PRO A 3 18.45 13.62 15.39
CA PRO A 3 18.48 12.62 14.34
C PRO A 3 17.43 11.54 14.59
N VAL A 4 16.47 11.37 13.69
CA VAL A 4 15.34 10.45 13.90
C VAL A 4 14.95 9.66 12.65
N TYR A 5 15.33 10.13 11.47
CA TYR A 5 15.06 9.45 10.19
C TYR A 5 16.18 8.49 9.82
N THR A 6 15.94 7.61 8.87
CA THR A 6 16.89 6.58 8.49
C THR A 6 18.27 7.14 8.16
N ASP A 7 18.36 8.19 7.34
CA ASP A 7 19.65 8.76 6.94
C ASP A 7 20.39 9.47 8.09
N ASP A 8 19.65 10.01 9.05
CA ASP A 8 20.24 10.65 10.25
C ASP A 8 20.97 9.64 11.15
N LEU A 9 20.57 8.36 11.12
CA LEU A 9 21.03 7.30 12.00
C LEU A 9 22.13 6.43 11.38
N VAL A 10 22.47 6.67 10.12
CA VAL A 10 23.44 5.87 9.38
C VAL A 10 24.87 6.31 9.68
N PRO A 11 25.79 5.37 10.00
CA PRO A 11 27.22 5.69 10.13
C PRO A 11 27.82 6.22 8.81
N ASN A 12 28.79 7.14 8.93
CA ASN A 12 29.42 7.76 7.77
C ASN A 12 30.38 6.83 7.00
N ASP A 13 30.76 5.69 7.56
CA ASP A 13 31.74 4.74 7.04
C ASP A 13 31.11 3.55 6.27
N CYS A 14 29.86 3.68 5.82
CA CYS A 14 29.18 2.66 5.01
C CYS A 14 29.41 2.86 3.51
N LEU A 15 29.23 1.79 2.74
CA LEU A 15 29.21 1.85 1.27
C LEU A 15 27.97 2.61 0.78
N ILE A 16 28.17 3.46 -0.20
CA ILE A 16 27.08 4.10 -0.95
C ILE A 16 26.69 3.16 -2.09
N VAL A 17 25.42 2.82 -2.18
CA VAL A 17 24.85 1.99 -3.24
C VAL A 17 24.01 2.86 -4.17
N LYS A 18 24.32 2.81 -5.45
CA LYS A 18 23.49 3.38 -6.53
C LYS A 18 23.32 2.36 -7.65
N VAL A 19 22.37 2.61 -8.52
CA VAL A 19 22.02 1.69 -9.61
C VAL A 19 22.11 2.36 -10.97
N LEU A 20 22.55 1.60 -11.98
CA LEU A 20 22.42 1.98 -13.38
C LEU A 20 21.02 1.62 -13.87
N ARG A 21 20.32 2.56 -14.44
CA ARG A 21 18.96 2.38 -14.94
C ARG A 21 18.89 2.35 -16.45
N SER A 22 18.00 1.54 -16.98
CA SER A 22 17.73 1.47 -18.42
C SER A 22 17.12 2.77 -18.94
N PRO A 23 17.61 3.31 -20.05
CA PRO A 23 16.95 4.40 -20.77
C PRO A 23 15.87 3.88 -21.74
N HIS A 24 15.68 2.56 -21.86
CA HIS A 24 14.78 1.92 -22.82
C HIS A 24 13.61 1.26 -22.12
N ALA A 25 12.44 1.33 -22.77
CA ALA A 25 11.20 0.78 -22.25
C ALA A 25 11.16 -0.76 -22.37
N ASN A 26 11.77 -1.32 -23.41
CA ASN A 26 11.84 -2.76 -23.64
C ASN A 26 13.13 -3.10 -24.40
N ALA A 27 14.03 -3.84 -23.77
CA ALA A 27 15.29 -4.21 -24.38
C ALA A 27 15.96 -5.41 -23.69
N ILE A 28 16.77 -6.14 -24.44
CA ILE A 28 17.67 -7.14 -23.89
C ILE A 28 19.06 -6.54 -23.75
N VAL A 29 19.66 -6.66 -22.59
CA VAL A 29 21.09 -6.34 -22.36
C VAL A 29 21.93 -7.40 -23.06
N GLU A 30 22.51 -7.07 -24.22
CA GLU A 30 23.37 -7.99 -24.96
C GLU A 30 24.73 -8.17 -24.26
N SER A 31 25.30 -7.05 -23.81
CA SER A 31 26.54 -7.04 -23.04
C SER A 31 26.64 -5.81 -22.16
N ILE A 32 27.37 -5.96 -21.06
CA ILE A 32 27.68 -4.89 -20.13
C ILE A 32 29.18 -4.89 -19.85
N ASN A 33 29.83 -3.74 -20.00
CA ASN A 33 31.25 -3.60 -19.76
C ASN A 33 31.50 -2.72 -18.53
N THR A 34 31.95 -3.34 -17.45
CA THR A 34 32.23 -2.72 -16.16
C THR A 34 33.74 -2.56 -15.91
N ALA A 35 34.63 -3.03 -16.81
CA ALA A 35 36.06 -3.15 -16.58
C ALA A 35 36.77 -1.82 -16.24
N ILE A 36 36.33 -0.70 -16.83
CA ILE A 36 36.87 0.63 -16.52
C ILE A 36 36.24 1.17 -15.23
N ALA A 37 34.95 0.99 -15.06
CA ALA A 37 34.24 1.41 -13.86
C ALA A 37 34.78 0.76 -12.58
N ALA A 38 35.11 -0.52 -12.63
CA ALA A 38 35.70 -1.27 -11.53
C ALA A 38 37.09 -0.78 -11.09
N LYS A 39 37.78 -0.01 -11.96
CA LYS A 39 39.08 0.59 -11.64
C LYS A 39 39.01 1.97 -11.00
N VAL A 40 37.82 2.53 -10.87
CA VAL A 40 37.62 3.80 -10.17
C VAL A 40 37.99 3.61 -8.70
N PRO A 41 38.88 4.46 -8.14
CA PRO A 41 39.22 4.38 -6.71
C PRO A 41 37.98 4.42 -5.84
N ASP A 42 38.01 3.70 -4.71
CA ASP A 42 36.94 3.60 -3.74
C ASP A 42 35.69 2.83 -4.20
N ILE A 43 35.69 2.21 -5.36
CA ILE A 43 34.67 1.23 -5.74
C ILE A 43 34.96 -0.11 -5.06
N GLU A 44 33.93 -0.63 -4.39
CA GLU A 44 33.98 -1.92 -3.71
C GLU A 44 33.50 -3.06 -4.59
N ALA A 45 32.35 -2.86 -5.26
CA ALA A 45 31.74 -3.88 -6.09
C ALA A 45 30.81 -3.27 -7.16
N ILE A 46 30.71 -3.99 -8.29
CA ILE A 46 29.72 -3.75 -9.33
C ILE A 46 29.06 -5.09 -9.61
N TYR A 47 27.73 -5.15 -9.54
CA TYR A 47 26.95 -6.34 -9.80
C TYR A 47 26.05 -6.14 -11.01
N THR A 48 25.96 -7.17 -11.83
CA THR A 48 25.12 -7.26 -13.03
C THR A 48 24.19 -8.48 -12.93
N TRP A 49 23.36 -8.71 -13.93
CA TRP A 49 22.52 -9.92 -13.99
C TRP A 49 23.34 -11.24 -13.92
N GLU A 50 24.63 -11.22 -14.24
CA GLU A 50 25.52 -12.39 -14.15
C GLU A 50 25.93 -12.73 -12.71
N ASP A 51 25.76 -11.79 -11.77
CA ASP A 51 26.26 -11.90 -10.40
C ASP A 51 25.18 -12.30 -9.38
N VAL A 52 23.90 -12.28 -9.77
CA VAL A 52 22.78 -12.42 -8.82
C VAL A 52 22.21 -13.82 -8.72
N ASP A 53 22.28 -14.60 -9.78
CA ASP A 53 21.82 -15.98 -9.78
C ASP A 53 22.90 -16.90 -9.22
N GLN A 54 22.66 -17.46 -8.04
CA GLN A 54 23.58 -18.39 -7.38
C GLN A 54 22.99 -19.79 -7.37
N ASP A 55 23.82 -20.76 -7.65
CA ASP A 55 23.48 -22.19 -7.60
C ASP A 55 22.22 -22.60 -8.40
N GLY A 56 21.88 -21.83 -9.44
CA GLY A 56 20.69 -22.03 -10.25
C GLY A 56 19.40 -21.50 -9.66
N GLU A 57 19.45 -20.84 -8.52
CA GLU A 57 18.30 -20.15 -7.90
C GLU A 57 18.32 -18.67 -8.24
N ARG A 58 17.19 -18.16 -8.73
CA ARG A 58 17.03 -16.76 -9.15
C ARG A 58 16.53 -15.90 -8.00
N CYS A 59 17.17 -14.74 -7.80
CA CYS A 59 16.73 -13.74 -6.83
C CYS A 59 15.45 -13.04 -7.32
N THR A 60 14.29 -13.67 -7.08
CA THR A 60 12.98 -13.12 -7.45
C THR A 60 12.31 -12.44 -6.26
N TYR A 61 11.58 -11.37 -6.54
CA TYR A 61 10.72 -10.73 -5.55
C TYR A 61 9.46 -10.12 -6.18
N ALA A 62 8.54 -9.71 -5.35
CA ALA A 62 7.29 -9.09 -5.75
C ALA A 62 6.86 -8.07 -4.69
N GLY A 63 5.65 -7.55 -4.79
CA GLY A 63 5.00 -6.77 -3.77
C GLY A 63 4.87 -7.55 -2.46
N GLN A 64 3.72 -7.53 -1.81
CA GLN A 64 3.59 -8.19 -0.50
C GLN A 64 3.51 -9.73 -0.57
N THR A 65 2.90 -10.29 -1.60
CA THR A 65 2.67 -11.73 -1.84
C THR A 65 1.83 -12.45 -0.78
N TYR A 66 1.76 -11.95 0.41
CA TYR A 66 0.94 -12.41 1.53
C TYR A 66 0.84 -11.27 2.57
N PRO A 67 -0.35 -10.99 3.15
CA PRO A 67 -1.62 -11.63 2.84
C PRO A 67 -2.21 -11.25 1.48
N GLU A 68 -1.72 -10.19 0.86
CA GLU A 68 -2.20 -9.70 -0.42
C GLU A 68 -1.52 -10.44 -1.58
N PRO A 69 -2.30 -11.02 -2.53
CA PRO A 69 -1.74 -11.73 -3.65
C PRO A 69 -0.98 -10.78 -4.58
N SER A 70 0.24 -11.18 -4.94
CA SER A 70 1.08 -10.45 -5.89
C SER A 70 2.04 -11.44 -6.58
N PRO A 71 2.21 -11.38 -7.90
CA PRO A 71 3.06 -12.32 -8.60
C PRO A 71 4.55 -12.09 -8.28
N TYR A 72 5.33 -13.17 -8.26
CA TYR A 72 6.81 -13.12 -8.19
C TYR A 72 7.37 -12.98 -9.61
N ASP A 73 7.22 -11.82 -10.19
CA ASP A 73 7.53 -11.55 -11.60
C ASP A 73 8.75 -10.66 -11.81
N ARG A 74 9.42 -10.22 -10.73
CA ARG A 74 10.56 -9.33 -10.77
C ARG A 74 11.84 -10.02 -10.29
N LEU A 75 12.92 -9.90 -11.08
CA LEU A 75 14.27 -10.28 -10.67
C LEU A 75 14.99 -9.09 -10.04
N LEU A 76 15.94 -9.36 -9.15
CA LEU A 76 16.79 -8.32 -8.58
C LEU A 76 17.58 -7.58 -9.67
N LEU A 77 18.17 -8.31 -10.59
CA LEU A 77 18.76 -7.82 -11.84
C LEU A 77 18.36 -8.79 -12.95
N ASP A 78 17.83 -8.25 -14.04
CA ASP A 78 17.45 -9.03 -15.21
C ASP A 78 18.22 -8.57 -16.45
N ARG A 79 18.44 -9.49 -17.35
CA ARG A 79 18.96 -9.19 -18.69
C ARG A 79 17.89 -8.51 -19.57
N HIS A 80 16.61 -8.79 -19.31
CA HIS A 80 15.48 -8.17 -19.98
C HIS A 80 14.98 -6.97 -19.15
N VAL A 81 15.22 -5.76 -19.62
CA VAL A 81 14.70 -4.53 -19.03
C VAL A 81 13.33 -4.22 -19.63
N ARG A 82 12.37 -3.89 -18.77
CA ARG A 82 10.94 -3.82 -19.15
C ARG A 82 10.32 -2.44 -19.01
N PHE A 83 11.04 -1.45 -18.48
CA PHE A 83 10.58 -0.06 -18.46
C PHE A 83 11.75 0.92 -18.38
N VAL A 84 11.53 2.19 -18.73
CA VAL A 84 12.51 3.26 -18.54
C VAL A 84 12.71 3.52 -17.05
N GLY A 85 13.91 3.19 -16.55
CA GLY A 85 14.20 3.24 -15.12
C GLY A 85 14.43 1.87 -14.47
N ASP A 86 14.20 0.78 -15.19
CA ASP A 86 14.52 -0.57 -14.74
C ASP A 86 16.03 -0.74 -14.50
N ILE A 87 16.41 -1.62 -13.60
CA ILE A 87 17.77 -1.68 -13.07
C ILE A 87 18.64 -2.63 -13.91
N VAL A 88 19.81 -2.14 -14.31
CA VAL A 88 20.77 -2.87 -15.16
C VAL A 88 21.99 -3.32 -14.36
N ALA A 89 22.46 -2.51 -13.40
CA ALA A 89 23.61 -2.82 -12.56
C ALA A 89 23.50 -2.14 -11.20
N ILE A 90 24.13 -2.73 -10.19
CA ILE A 90 24.31 -2.18 -8.85
C ILE A 90 25.77 -1.81 -8.68
N VAL A 91 26.06 -0.58 -8.23
CA VAL A 91 27.40 -0.09 -7.94
C VAL A 91 27.50 0.28 -6.46
N ALA A 92 28.51 -0.23 -5.78
CA ALA A 92 28.80 0.06 -4.38
C ALA A 92 30.22 0.61 -4.23
N GLY A 93 30.36 1.70 -3.48
CA GLY A 93 31.65 2.35 -3.25
C GLY A 93 31.65 3.20 -1.98
N LYS A 94 32.83 3.67 -1.55
CA LYS A 94 33.00 4.42 -0.30
C LYS A 94 32.49 5.85 -0.36
N THR A 95 32.42 6.43 -1.56
CA THR A 95 31.99 7.83 -1.73
C THR A 95 30.98 7.94 -2.88
N GLU A 96 30.03 8.86 -2.74
CA GLU A 96 29.04 9.15 -3.78
C GLU A 96 29.70 9.54 -5.10
N LYS A 97 30.76 10.38 -5.04
CA LYS A 97 31.53 10.82 -6.21
C LYS A 97 32.18 9.64 -6.96
N ALA A 98 32.71 8.64 -6.24
CA ALA A 98 33.31 7.45 -6.86
C ALA A 98 32.22 6.60 -7.54
N VAL A 99 31.08 6.41 -6.86
CA VAL A 99 29.95 5.62 -7.39
C VAL A 99 29.38 6.29 -8.65
N ASP A 100 29.13 7.61 -8.63
CA ASP A 100 28.63 8.35 -9.79
C ASP A 100 29.62 8.29 -10.97
N LYS A 101 30.92 8.40 -10.68
CA LYS A 101 31.96 8.25 -11.70
C LYS A 101 31.94 6.84 -12.29
N ALA A 102 31.85 5.81 -11.48
CA ALA A 102 31.80 4.43 -11.96
C ALA A 102 30.55 4.20 -12.82
N LEU A 103 29.36 4.63 -12.37
CA LEU A 103 28.11 4.54 -13.14
C LEU A 103 28.26 5.16 -14.54
N SER A 104 28.91 6.34 -14.65
CA SER A 104 29.13 7.03 -15.93
C SER A 104 30.08 6.29 -16.89
N LEU A 105 30.87 5.35 -16.39
CA LEU A 105 31.86 4.58 -17.15
C LEU A 105 31.38 3.19 -17.57
N ILE A 106 30.25 2.73 -17.03
CA ILE A 106 29.64 1.46 -17.45
C ILE A 106 29.06 1.64 -18.85
N LYS A 107 29.39 0.72 -19.74
CA LYS A 107 28.87 0.71 -21.10
C LYS A 107 27.96 -0.49 -21.30
N VAL A 108 26.73 -0.25 -21.73
CA VAL A 108 25.73 -1.28 -21.98
C VAL A 108 25.39 -1.29 -23.47
N LYS A 109 25.35 -2.46 -24.07
CA LYS A 109 24.82 -2.68 -25.40
C LYS A 109 23.45 -3.32 -25.27
N TYR A 110 22.46 -2.70 -25.91
CA TYR A 110 21.06 -3.14 -25.88
C TYR A 110 20.61 -3.62 -27.24
N GLN A 111 19.84 -4.69 -27.25
CA GLN A 111 18.95 -5.06 -28.35
C GLN A 111 17.58 -4.47 -28.03
N LEU A 112 17.15 -3.47 -28.77
CA LEU A 112 15.86 -2.83 -28.59
C LEU A 112 14.73 -3.75 -29.06
N LEU A 113 13.65 -3.77 -28.30
CA LEU A 113 12.43 -4.50 -28.60
C LEU A 113 11.25 -3.52 -28.70
N ASP A 114 10.19 -3.94 -29.42
CA ASP A 114 8.94 -3.21 -29.41
C ASP A 114 8.36 -3.15 -28.00
N ALA A 115 7.67 -2.05 -27.67
CA ALA A 115 7.16 -1.80 -26.33
C ALA A 115 5.66 -1.52 -26.33
N VAL A 116 4.95 -2.06 -25.34
CA VAL A 116 3.54 -1.77 -25.08
C VAL A 116 3.45 -0.63 -24.05
N LEU A 117 3.06 0.56 -24.51
CA LEU A 117 3.00 1.77 -23.68
C LEU A 117 1.57 2.24 -23.37
N ASP A 118 0.59 1.81 -24.16
CA ASP A 118 -0.83 2.09 -23.91
C ASP A 118 -1.50 0.83 -23.35
N PHE A 119 -1.94 0.89 -22.11
CA PHE A 119 -2.57 -0.22 -21.41
C PHE A 119 -3.90 -0.66 -22.05
N ARG A 120 -4.57 0.21 -22.80
CA ARG A 120 -5.81 -0.11 -23.51
C ARG A 120 -5.61 -1.11 -24.64
N THR A 121 -4.39 -1.20 -25.13
CA THR A 121 -3.99 -2.11 -26.20
C THR A 121 -3.09 -3.25 -25.72
N ALA A 122 -2.90 -3.37 -24.42
CA ALA A 122 -1.94 -4.32 -23.85
C ALA A 122 -2.49 -5.75 -23.78
N LEU A 123 -3.78 -5.91 -23.47
CA LEU A 123 -4.42 -7.23 -23.43
C LEU A 123 -4.40 -7.86 -24.82
N ASP A 124 -3.93 -9.10 -24.88
CA ASP A 124 -3.79 -9.88 -26.12
C ASP A 124 -2.88 -9.21 -27.20
N ASN A 125 -1.99 -8.29 -26.77
CA ASN A 125 -1.01 -7.68 -27.65
C ASN A 125 0.05 -8.72 -28.07
N PRO A 126 0.47 -8.75 -29.36
CA PRO A 126 1.52 -9.67 -29.79
C PRO A 126 2.90 -9.40 -29.16
N VAL A 127 3.15 -8.18 -28.69
CA VAL A 127 4.34 -7.82 -27.91
C VAL A 127 4.08 -8.17 -26.46
N LEU A 128 4.87 -9.08 -25.89
CA LEU A 128 4.72 -9.55 -24.53
C LEU A 128 5.73 -8.88 -23.60
N VAL A 129 5.25 -8.40 -22.44
CA VAL A 129 6.10 -7.84 -21.38
C VAL A 129 6.87 -8.96 -20.66
N HIS A 130 6.21 -10.10 -20.46
CA HIS A 130 6.79 -11.31 -19.87
C HIS A 130 6.66 -12.48 -20.85
N PRO A 131 7.57 -12.60 -21.85
CA PRO A 131 7.47 -13.66 -22.86
C PRO A 131 7.95 -15.04 -22.35
N GLU A 132 8.52 -15.13 -21.15
CA GLU A 132 9.16 -16.32 -20.63
C GLU A 132 8.17 -17.47 -20.38
N ASP A 133 8.45 -18.67 -20.88
CA ASP A 133 7.65 -19.87 -20.60
C ASP A 133 7.77 -20.35 -19.14
N THR A 134 8.81 -19.89 -18.45
CA THR A 134 9.03 -20.18 -17.02
C THR A 134 8.30 -19.22 -16.08
N TRP A 135 7.65 -18.17 -16.63
CA TRP A 135 6.87 -17.24 -15.81
C TRP A 135 5.71 -17.98 -15.12
N LYS A 136 5.49 -17.66 -13.84
CA LYS A 136 4.41 -18.25 -13.04
C LYS A 136 3.82 -17.19 -12.11
N ALA A 137 2.49 -17.12 -12.06
CA ALA A 137 1.82 -16.47 -10.95
C ALA A 137 1.90 -17.39 -9.72
N HIS A 138 2.31 -16.87 -8.57
CA HIS A 138 2.36 -17.63 -7.32
C HIS A 138 1.04 -17.56 -6.53
N CYS A 139 0.01 -16.98 -7.12
CA CYS A 139 -1.33 -16.84 -6.53
C CYS A 139 -2.40 -17.00 -7.63
N PRO A 140 -3.60 -17.50 -7.27
CA PRO A 140 -4.70 -17.72 -8.24
C PRO A 140 -5.45 -16.41 -8.52
N VAL A 141 -4.87 -15.53 -9.32
CA VAL A 141 -5.44 -14.21 -9.66
C VAL A 141 -5.92 -14.11 -11.11
N GLY A 142 -6.05 -15.22 -11.82
CA GLY A 142 -6.46 -15.22 -13.22
C GLY A 142 -5.39 -14.70 -14.20
N ALA A 143 -4.11 -14.80 -13.81
CA ALA A 143 -3.01 -14.28 -14.62
C ALA A 143 -2.69 -15.15 -15.83
N ASP A 144 -2.32 -14.49 -16.95
CA ASP A 144 -1.81 -15.13 -18.17
C ASP A 144 -0.78 -14.20 -18.84
N ASN A 145 0.51 -14.49 -18.68
CA ASN A 145 1.57 -13.67 -19.23
C ASN A 145 1.58 -13.65 -20.78
N LYS A 146 1.04 -14.67 -21.45
CA LYS A 146 0.92 -14.72 -22.91
C LYS A 146 -0.16 -13.80 -23.46
N ARG A 147 -0.98 -13.23 -22.58
CA ARG A 147 -1.99 -12.22 -22.88
C ARG A 147 -1.64 -10.84 -22.33
N ASN A 148 -0.47 -10.66 -21.75
CA ASN A 148 -0.13 -9.50 -20.91
C ASN A 148 -1.10 -9.28 -19.74
N LEU A 149 -1.73 -10.33 -19.24
CA LEU A 149 -2.73 -10.30 -18.16
C LEU A 149 -2.09 -10.65 -16.83
N CYS A 150 -2.07 -9.69 -15.92
CA CYS A 150 -1.57 -9.85 -14.54
C CYS A 150 -2.63 -10.45 -13.62
N ALA A 151 -3.88 -10.01 -13.79
CA ALA A 151 -5.01 -10.51 -13.01
C ALA A 151 -6.34 -10.28 -13.73
N HIS A 152 -7.30 -11.16 -13.46
CA HIS A 152 -8.66 -11.09 -13.96
C HIS A 152 -9.63 -11.64 -12.91
N GLU A 153 -10.75 -10.95 -12.73
CA GLU A 153 -11.85 -11.43 -11.90
C GLU A 153 -13.18 -10.88 -12.39
N VAL A 154 -14.25 -11.66 -12.27
CA VAL A 154 -15.63 -11.20 -12.44
C VAL A 154 -16.47 -11.74 -11.30
N ILE A 155 -17.20 -10.86 -10.64
CA ILE A 155 -18.15 -11.15 -9.59
C ILE A 155 -19.50 -10.60 -10.01
N GLU A 156 -20.56 -11.40 -9.93
CA GLU A 156 -21.91 -11.02 -10.29
C GLU A 156 -22.92 -11.54 -9.25
N ASP A 157 -23.88 -10.71 -8.90
CA ASP A 157 -25.04 -11.08 -8.09
C ASP A 157 -26.31 -10.54 -8.74
N GLY A 158 -27.26 -11.44 -9.01
CA GLY A 158 -28.49 -11.15 -9.75
C GLY A 158 -28.35 -11.10 -11.28
N GLU A 159 -29.47 -10.84 -11.98
CA GLU A 159 -29.54 -10.83 -13.46
C GLU A 159 -29.29 -9.41 -14.02
N VAL A 160 -28.05 -8.95 -13.97
CA VAL A 160 -27.68 -7.55 -14.25
C VAL A 160 -28.17 -7.06 -15.60
N ASP A 161 -27.92 -7.80 -16.69
CA ASP A 161 -28.31 -7.36 -18.05
C ASP A 161 -29.83 -7.28 -18.22
N LYS A 162 -30.58 -8.20 -17.62
CA LYS A 162 -32.04 -8.17 -17.62
C LYS A 162 -32.57 -6.94 -16.87
N ILE A 163 -32.07 -6.68 -15.67
CA ILE A 163 -32.50 -5.55 -14.85
C ILE A 163 -32.14 -4.22 -15.54
N LEU A 164 -30.94 -4.11 -16.15
CA LEU A 164 -30.57 -2.92 -16.91
C LEU A 164 -31.50 -2.68 -18.10
N ALA A 165 -31.91 -3.73 -18.81
CA ALA A 165 -32.87 -3.63 -19.92
C ALA A 165 -34.29 -3.20 -19.50
N GLU A 166 -34.66 -3.45 -18.23
CA GLU A 166 -35.94 -3.04 -17.65
C GLU A 166 -35.93 -1.63 -17.03
N CYS A 167 -34.76 -1.01 -16.90
CA CYS A 167 -34.63 0.32 -16.31
C CYS A 167 -35.13 1.42 -17.24
N ASP A 168 -35.77 2.46 -16.66
CA ASP A 168 -36.23 3.63 -17.40
C ASP A 168 -35.07 4.52 -17.86
N VAL A 169 -34.00 4.55 -17.08
CA VAL A 169 -32.77 5.32 -17.37
C VAL A 169 -31.56 4.45 -17.12
N VAL A 170 -30.68 4.40 -18.11
CA VAL A 170 -29.35 3.78 -17.96
C VAL A 170 -28.29 4.82 -18.26
N ILE A 171 -27.37 4.99 -17.33
CA ILE A 171 -26.14 5.76 -17.52
C ILE A 171 -25.07 4.78 -17.98
N ASP A 172 -24.39 5.10 -19.03
CA ASP A 172 -23.23 4.36 -19.56
C ASP A 172 -22.12 5.35 -19.78
N GLN A 173 -21.05 5.24 -18.99
CA GLN A 173 -19.93 6.16 -19.07
C GLN A 173 -18.62 5.48 -18.69
N THR A 174 -17.54 6.01 -19.26
CA THR A 174 -16.17 5.61 -18.96
C THR A 174 -15.41 6.79 -18.38
N THR A 175 -14.70 6.55 -17.29
CA THR A 175 -13.81 7.52 -16.66
C THR A 175 -12.36 7.05 -16.74
N HIS A 176 -11.43 7.99 -16.83
CA HIS A 176 -10.00 7.71 -16.86
C HIS A 176 -9.27 8.48 -15.75
N THR A 177 -8.43 7.78 -15.00
CA THR A 177 -7.56 8.36 -13.98
C THR A 177 -6.10 8.01 -14.28
N LYS A 178 -5.24 9.01 -14.29
CA LYS A 178 -3.82 8.83 -14.59
C LYS A 178 -3.03 8.25 -13.40
N ALA A 179 -1.86 7.66 -13.71
CA ALA A 179 -0.85 7.36 -12.71
C ALA A 179 -0.37 8.64 -12.00
N VAL A 180 -0.21 8.58 -10.68
CA VAL A 180 0.20 9.72 -9.84
C VAL A 180 1.19 9.24 -8.79
N GLN A 181 2.28 9.98 -8.57
CA GLN A 181 3.26 9.72 -7.53
C GLN A 181 2.78 10.20 -6.15
N GLN A 182 3.24 9.53 -5.10
CA GLN A 182 2.88 9.84 -3.71
C GLN A 182 3.60 11.08 -3.18
N ASP A 183 4.77 11.38 -3.69
CA ASP A 183 5.60 12.57 -3.38
C ASP A 183 5.83 12.82 -1.88
N MET A 184 6.06 11.73 -1.12
CA MET A 184 6.42 11.83 0.30
C MET A 184 7.70 12.66 0.46
N MET A 185 7.77 13.47 1.53
CA MET A 185 8.90 14.38 1.80
C MET A 185 10.21 13.61 1.93
N GLU A 186 10.24 12.55 2.74
CA GLU A 186 11.36 11.64 2.82
C GLU A 186 11.34 10.66 1.64
N PRO A 187 12.39 10.60 0.79
CA PRO A 187 12.47 9.62 -0.28
C PRO A 187 12.62 8.18 0.28
N PHE A 188 12.87 7.21 -0.57
CA PHE A 188 13.23 5.86 -0.14
C PHE A 188 14.66 5.87 0.39
N VAL A 189 14.82 5.38 1.62
CA VAL A 189 16.11 5.33 2.32
C VAL A 189 16.24 4.00 3.03
N THR A 190 17.35 3.30 2.77
CA THR A 190 17.66 2.02 3.42
C THR A 190 19.13 1.92 3.75
N TYR A 191 19.42 1.47 4.96
CA TYR A 191 20.75 1.11 5.43
C TYR A 191 20.77 -0.36 5.86
N CYS A 192 21.84 -1.06 5.52
CA CYS A 192 22.03 -2.46 5.86
C CYS A 192 23.39 -2.69 6.50
N SER A 193 23.45 -3.58 7.47
CA SER A 193 24.69 -4.01 8.14
C SER A 193 24.61 -5.48 8.55
N ILE A 194 25.75 -6.08 8.86
CA ILE A 194 25.81 -7.42 9.47
C ILE A 194 26.04 -7.25 10.97
N ASP A 195 25.22 -7.90 11.80
CA ASP A 195 25.40 -7.88 13.24
C ASP A 195 26.47 -8.86 13.72
N THR A 196 26.74 -8.87 15.04
CA THR A 196 27.73 -9.75 15.67
C THR A 196 27.40 -11.23 15.57
N TYR A 197 26.16 -11.56 15.23
CA TYR A 197 25.67 -12.94 15.01
C TYR A 197 25.67 -13.33 13.53
N GLY A 198 26.17 -12.46 12.65
CA GLY A 198 26.21 -12.69 11.20
C GLY A 198 24.88 -12.46 10.49
N ARG A 199 23.89 -11.84 11.16
CA ARG A 199 22.56 -11.57 10.58
C ARG A 199 22.54 -10.24 9.85
N LEU A 200 21.71 -10.16 8.83
CA LEU A 200 21.45 -8.94 8.07
C LEU A 200 20.47 -8.04 8.85
N ASN A 201 20.97 -6.89 9.31
CA ASN A 201 20.15 -5.84 9.91
C ASN A 201 19.82 -4.77 8.88
N ILE A 202 18.58 -4.40 8.78
CA ILE A 202 18.04 -3.43 7.83
C ILE A 202 17.34 -2.33 8.59
N LEU A 203 17.81 -1.11 8.45
CA LEU A 203 17.15 0.10 8.92
C LEU A 203 16.52 0.76 7.70
N SER A 204 15.20 0.80 7.62
CA SER A 204 14.49 1.28 6.43
C SER A 204 13.31 2.19 6.76
N SER A 205 13.12 3.17 5.89
CA SER A 205 11.93 4.00 5.85
C SER A 205 10.79 3.24 5.16
N THR A 206 10.20 2.28 5.88
CA THR A 206 9.18 1.35 5.36
C THR A 206 7.90 1.33 6.20
N GLN A 207 6.77 0.99 5.56
CA GLN A 207 5.47 0.77 6.23
C GLN A 207 5.29 -0.70 6.66
N ILE A 208 6.17 -1.63 6.22
CA ILE A 208 5.92 -3.08 6.18
C ILE A 208 7.13 -3.91 6.63
N VAL A 209 7.66 -3.68 7.83
CA VAL A 209 8.90 -4.32 8.29
C VAL A 209 8.89 -5.85 8.18
N PHE A 210 7.77 -6.52 8.51
CA PHE A 210 7.66 -7.98 8.45
C PHE A 210 7.60 -8.51 7.02
N HIS A 211 6.97 -7.76 6.11
CA HIS A 211 6.97 -8.11 4.69
C HIS A 211 8.35 -7.90 4.07
N CYS A 212 9.03 -6.78 4.37
CA CYS A 212 10.42 -6.55 3.95
C CYS A 212 11.32 -7.70 4.38
N ARG A 213 11.25 -8.13 5.66
CA ARG A 213 12.00 -9.28 6.16
C ARG A 213 11.75 -10.53 5.32
N ARG A 214 10.47 -10.84 5.05
CA ARG A 214 10.08 -12.04 4.28
C ARG A 214 10.56 -11.97 2.84
N ILE A 215 10.33 -10.84 2.16
CA ILE A 215 10.66 -10.65 0.75
C ILE A 215 12.18 -10.75 0.55
N ILE A 216 12.96 -10.06 1.39
CA ILE A 216 14.42 -10.07 1.31
C ILE A 216 15.00 -11.44 1.63
N ALA A 217 14.50 -12.11 2.68
CA ALA A 217 14.95 -13.45 3.02
C ALA A 217 14.67 -14.46 1.90
N ASN A 218 13.49 -14.38 1.29
CA ASN A 218 13.13 -15.25 0.17
C ASN A 218 13.99 -14.96 -1.07
N ALA A 219 14.18 -13.68 -1.43
CA ALA A 219 14.97 -13.29 -2.60
C ALA A 219 16.45 -13.66 -2.46
N LEU A 220 17.00 -13.57 -1.24
CA LEU A 220 18.39 -13.93 -0.97
C LEU A 220 18.59 -15.43 -0.61
N HIS A 221 17.51 -16.22 -0.61
CA HIS A 221 17.51 -17.65 -0.24
C HIS A 221 18.13 -17.92 1.14
N ILE A 222 17.84 -17.04 2.12
CA ILE A 222 18.32 -17.17 3.49
C ILE A 222 17.15 -17.33 4.47
N PRO A 223 17.36 -17.97 5.64
CA PRO A 223 16.32 -18.06 6.67
C PRO A 223 15.83 -16.69 7.12
N LYS A 224 14.52 -16.53 7.35
CA LYS A 224 13.93 -15.28 7.87
C LYS A 224 14.54 -14.84 9.20
N THR A 225 15.03 -15.77 10.01
CA THR A 225 15.74 -15.51 11.27
C THR A 225 17.09 -14.82 11.07
N MET A 226 17.65 -14.87 9.86
CA MET A 226 18.88 -14.18 9.50
C MET A 226 18.64 -12.73 9.06
N VAL A 227 17.41 -12.24 9.07
CA VAL A 227 17.07 -10.87 8.66
C VAL A 227 16.29 -10.20 9.78
N ARG A 228 16.77 -9.04 10.23
CA ARG A 228 16.06 -8.10 11.11
C ARG A 228 15.78 -6.82 10.35
N VAL A 229 14.55 -6.33 10.44
CA VAL A 229 14.14 -5.04 9.86
C VAL A 229 13.61 -4.14 10.96
N VAL A 230 14.12 -2.92 11.00
CA VAL A 230 13.72 -1.89 11.97
C VAL A 230 13.32 -0.63 11.20
N LYS A 231 12.24 -0.03 11.64
CA LYS A 231 11.74 1.25 11.13
C LYS A 231 12.08 2.37 12.12
N PRO A 232 12.88 3.39 11.74
CA PRO A 232 12.99 4.64 12.50
C PRO A 232 11.78 5.55 12.24
N ARG A 233 11.85 6.85 12.49
CA ARG A 233 10.83 7.79 12.00
C ARG A 233 10.75 7.74 10.49
N VAL A 234 9.52 7.82 9.95
CA VAL A 234 9.26 7.79 8.51
C VAL A 234 8.60 9.10 8.10
N GLY A 235 9.22 9.80 7.16
CA GLY A 235 8.78 11.11 6.65
C GLY A 235 7.73 11.02 5.55
N GLY A 236 6.64 10.28 5.82
CA GLY A 236 5.55 10.03 4.89
C GLY A 236 5.73 8.76 4.07
N GLY A 237 4.63 8.13 3.72
CA GLY A 237 4.62 6.93 2.89
C GLY A 237 3.49 6.96 1.86
N PHE A 238 2.26 7.23 2.30
CA PHE A 238 1.04 7.30 1.47
C PHE A 238 0.81 6.07 0.59
N GLY A 239 1.41 4.92 0.98
CA GLY A 239 1.41 3.68 0.21
C GLY A 239 2.69 3.41 -0.57
N ALA A 240 3.51 4.43 -0.90
CA ALA A 240 4.75 4.23 -1.65
C ALA A 240 5.72 3.24 -0.97
N LYS A 241 5.78 3.27 0.36
CA LYS A 241 6.68 2.45 1.19
C LYS A 241 6.02 1.12 1.64
N GLN A 242 5.00 0.69 0.90
CA GLN A 242 4.29 -0.59 1.09
C GLN A 242 4.81 -1.71 0.16
N SER A 243 5.86 -1.45 -0.59
CA SER A 243 6.64 -2.42 -1.37
C SER A 243 8.11 -2.32 -0.98
N CYS A 244 8.91 -3.36 -1.24
CA CYS A 244 10.36 -3.29 -1.16
C CYS A 244 10.90 -2.56 -2.39
N VAL A 245 11.16 -1.26 -2.28
CA VAL A 245 11.62 -0.41 -3.39
C VAL A 245 13.13 -0.23 -3.36
N SER A 246 13.70 0.22 -2.24
CA SER A 246 15.15 0.45 -2.10
C SER A 246 15.85 -0.63 -1.29
N GLU A 247 15.14 -1.43 -0.53
CA GLU A 247 15.68 -2.34 0.47
C GLU A 247 16.53 -3.47 -0.11
N MET A 248 16.11 -4.00 -1.27
CA MET A 248 16.75 -5.17 -1.88
C MET A 248 18.22 -4.93 -2.26
N TYR A 249 18.56 -3.73 -2.72
CA TYR A 249 19.85 -3.43 -3.30
C TYR A 249 20.97 -3.32 -2.24
N PRO A 250 20.86 -2.49 -1.18
CA PRO A 250 21.84 -2.47 -0.11
C PRO A 250 21.83 -3.78 0.69
N ALA A 251 20.69 -4.46 0.81
CA ALA A 251 20.62 -5.79 1.45
C ALA A 251 21.47 -6.82 0.71
N PHE A 252 21.34 -6.88 -0.61
CA PHE A 252 22.17 -7.73 -1.47
C PHE A 252 23.65 -7.38 -1.38
N VAL A 253 24.01 -6.09 -1.52
CA VAL A 253 25.39 -5.62 -1.41
C VAL A 253 26.01 -5.98 -0.07
N THR A 254 25.31 -5.67 1.04
CA THR A 254 25.78 -5.99 2.39
C THR A 254 25.92 -7.49 2.61
N TRP A 255 24.97 -8.29 2.10
CA TRP A 255 25.05 -9.75 2.22
C TRP A 255 26.24 -10.33 1.47
N LYS A 256 26.56 -9.79 0.29
CA LYS A 256 27.72 -10.24 -0.52
C LYS A 256 29.05 -9.75 0.03
N THR A 257 29.18 -8.46 0.34
CA THR A 257 30.44 -7.84 0.75
C THR A 257 30.73 -7.99 2.24
N LYS A 258 29.72 -8.29 3.06
CA LYS A 258 29.74 -8.26 4.53
C LYS A 258 30.10 -6.88 5.10
N LYS A 259 29.99 -5.83 4.29
CA LYS A 259 30.22 -4.42 4.68
C LYS A 259 28.89 -3.70 4.79
N PRO A 260 28.77 -2.73 5.72
CA PRO A 260 27.57 -1.91 5.79
C PRO A 260 27.38 -1.09 4.50
N SER A 261 26.14 -0.93 4.08
CA SER A 261 25.82 -0.16 2.88
C SER A 261 24.50 0.59 3.01
N LYS A 262 24.38 1.71 2.29
CA LYS A 262 23.14 2.50 2.22
C LYS A 262 22.76 2.85 0.80
N MET A 263 21.45 3.00 0.59
CA MET A 263 20.88 3.51 -0.64
C MET A 263 19.85 4.60 -0.31
N ILE A 264 19.93 5.71 -1.02
CA ILE A 264 19.00 6.83 -0.95
C ILE A 264 18.57 7.14 -2.37
N PHE A 265 17.24 7.11 -2.63
CA PHE A 265 16.72 7.55 -3.91
C PHE A 265 16.73 9.08 -3.99
N SER A 266 17.17 9.60 -5.12
CA SER A 266 16.89 10.98 -5.49
C SER A 266 15.40 11.18 -5.74
N ARG A 267 14.92 12.42 -5.72
CA ARG A 267 13.51 12.72 -6.08
C ARG A 267 13.18 12.24 -7.49
N TYR A 268 14.11 12.38 -8.43
CA TYR A 268 13.96 11.86 -9.79
C TYR A 268 13.75 10.33 -9.79
N GLU A 269 14.54 9.57 -9.04
CA GLU A 269 14.38 8.11 -8.93
C GLU A 269 13.06 7.73 -8.27
N CYS A 270 12.59 8.50 -7.27
CA CYS A 270 11.26 8.29 -6.71
C CYS A 270 10.16 8.38 -7.77
N HIS A 271 10.31 9.27 -8.76
CA HIS A 271 9.33 9.45 -9.83
C HIS A 271 9.38 8.36 -10.91
N ILE A 272 10.57 7.90 -11.28
CA ILE A 272 10.72 6.98 -12.42
C ILE A 272 10.81 5.50 -12.06
N ALA A 273 11.06 5.16 -10.78
CA ALA A 273 11.42 3.80 -10.37
C ALA A 273 10.82 3.37 -9.03
N SER A 274 9.78 4.04 -8.55
CA SER A 274 8.95 3.60 -7.43
C SER A 274 7.64 2.98 -7.92
N SER A 275 6.60 3.00 -7.11
CA SER A 275 5.30 2.38 -7.40
C SER A 275 4.16 3.42 -7.30
N PRO A 276 3.87 4.16 -8.40
CA PRO A 276 2.81 5.16 -8.46
C PRO A 276 1.42 4.52 -8.33
N ARG A 277 0.38 5.36 -8.22
CA ARG A 277 -1.02 4.95 -8.35
C ARG A 277 -1.25 4.27 -9.71
N HIS A 278 -2.02 3.19 -9.72
CA HIS A 278 -2.47 2.53 -10.95
C HIS A 278 -3.26 3.50 -11.83
N GLU A 279 -2.89 3.60 -13.11
CA GLU A 279 -3.72 4.21 -14.14
C GLU A 279 -4.88 3.27 -14.44
N MET A 280 -6.11 3.82 -14.44
CA MET A 280 -7.32 3.03 -14.61
C MET A 280 -8.30 3.69 -15.58
N GLU A 281 -8.95 2.86 -16.35
CA GLU A 281 -10.17 3.18 -17.06
C GLU A 281 -11.31 2.39 -16.43
N VAL A 282 -12.35 3.09 -15.96
CA VAL A 282 -13.48 2.50 -15.25
C VAL A 282 -14.76 2.79 -16.01
N CYS A 283 -15.38 1.73 -16.51
CA CYS A 283 -16.67 1.76 -17.20
C CYS A 283 -17.78 1.45 -16.21
N VAL A 284 -18.82 2.29 -16.19
CA VAL A 284 -19.99 2.12 -15.32
C VAL A 284 -21.25 2.15 -16.15
N ARG A 285 -22.06 1.08 -16.04
CA ARG A 285 -23.45 1.05 -16.48
C ARG A 285 -24.34 1.05 -15.25
N LEU A 286 -25.11 2.10 -15.05
CA LEU A 286 -25.96 2.29 -13.87
C LEU A 286 -27.42 2.44 -14.30
N GLY A 287 -28.28 1.51 -13.88
CA GLY A 287 -29.70 1.48 -14.22
C GLY A 287 -30.60 1.91 -13.07
N ALA A 288 -31.60 2.74 -13.37
CA ALA A 288 -32.56 3.23 -12.40
C ALA A 288 -33.97 3.35 -12.97
N THR A 289 -34.98 3.43 -12.06
CA THR A 289 -36.36 3.81 -12.43
C THR A 289 -36.43 5.33 -12.62
N LYS A 290 -37.51 5.79 -13.25
CA LYS A 290 -37.82 7.23 -13.42
C LYS A 290 -38.03 7.97 -12.08
N GLU A 291 -38.37 7.26 -11.01
CA GLU A 291 -38.46 7.81 -9.67
C GLU A 291 -37.09 7.93 -8.96
N GLY A 292 -36.02 7.43 -9.59
CA GLY A 292 -34.66 7.53 -9.07
C GLY A 292 -34.22 6.35 -8.21
N LYS A 293 -34.94 5.22 -8.18
CA LYS A 293 -34.44 4.01 -7.52
C LYS A 293 -33.37 3.35 -8.38
N ILE A 294 -32.14 3.27 -7.89
CA ILE A 294 -31.04 2.53 -8.53
C ILE A 294 -31.34 1.03 -8.41
N ARG A 295 -31.32 0.29 -9.53
CA ARG A 295 -31.64 -1.13 -9.59
C ARG A 295 -30.44 -2.00 -9.85
N ALA A 296 -29.53 -1.56 -10.74
CA ALA A 296 -28.33 -2.34 -11.07
C ALA A 296 -27.11 -1.45 -11.29
N ILE A 297 -25.93 -1.97 -10.96
CA ILE A 297 -24.62 -1.40 -11.28
C ILE A 297 -23.76 -2.48 -11.93
N ASP A 298 -23.28 -2.21 -13.15
CA ASP A 298 -22.28 -3.00 -13.86
C ASP A 298 -21.02 -2.16 -13.99
N LEU A 299 -19.94 -2.59 -13.34
CA LEU A 299 -18.68 -1.88 -13.28
C LEU A 299 -17.57 -2.75 -13.82
N TYR A 300 -16.81 -2.22 -14.79
CA TYR A 300 -15.62 -2.87 -15.32
C TYR A 300 -14.42 -1.94 -15.19
N THR A 301 -13.30 -2.47 -14.68
CA THR A 301 -12.05 -1.72 -14.52
C THR A 301 -10.94 -2.35 -15.35
N LEU A 302 -10.39 -1.62 -16.31
CA LEU A 302 -9.12 -1.93 -16.95
C LEU A 302 -8.00 -1.13 -16.29
N SER A 303 -6.96 -1.80 -15.83
CA SER A 303 -5.88 -1.16 -15.08
C SER A 303 -4.51 -1.50 -15.60
N ASN A 304 -3.66 -0.47 -15.65
CA ASN A 304 -2.24 -0.58 -15.94
C ASN A 304 -1.44 -0.92 -14.68
N THR A 305 -0.78 -2.07 -14.63
CA THR A 305 0.14 -2.39 -13.55
C THR A 305 1.60 -2.06 -13.87
N GLY A 306 1.88 -1.64 -15.11
CA GLY A 306 3.26 -1.46 -15.58
C GLY A 306 3.96 -2.78 -15.84
N ALA A 307 5.29 -2.78 -15.72
CA ALA A 307 6.13 -3.94 -16.06
C ALA A 307 6.05 -5.09 -15.04
N TYR A 308 5.54 -4.84 -13.84
CA TYR A 308 5.48 -5.83 -12.76
C TYR A 308 4.15 -5.75 -12.01
N GLY A 309 3.65 -6.87 -11.51
CA GLY A 309 2.32 -6.99 -10.95
C GLY A 309 2.12 -6.32 -9.60
N GLU A 310 3.16 -6.22 -8.78
CA GLU A 310 3.18 -5.53 -7.47
C GLU A 310 1.85 -5.71 -6.69
N HIS A 311 1.07 -4.63 -6.53
CA HIS A 311 -0.23 -4.60 -5.85
C HIS A 311 -1.44 -4.66 -6.81
N GLY A 312 -1.22 -4.94 -8.11
CA GLY A 312 -2.25 -4.86 -9.15
C GLY A 312 -3.57 -5.57 -8.81
N PRO A 313 -3.55 -6.89 -8.51
CA PRO A 313 -4.77 -7.64 -8.27
C PRO A 313 -5.65 -7.03 -7.17
N THR A 314 -5.06 -6.75 -6.00
CA THR A 314 -5.79 -6.24 -4.83
C THR A 314 -6.23 -4.79 -5.02
N THR A 315 -5.35 -3.94 -5.57
CA THR A 315 -5.68 -2.52 -5.79
C THR A 315 -6.89 -2.38 -6.71
N VAL A 316 -6.90 -3.13 -7.81
CA VAL A 316 -7.94 -3.01 -8.82
C VAL A 316 -9.26 -3.63 -8.32
N GLY A 317 -9.20 -4.76 -7.62
CA GLY A 317 -10.36 -5.34 -6.97
C GLY A 317 -11.09 -4.37 -6.04
N LEU A 318 -10.35 -3.53 -5.29
CA LEU A 318 -10.98 -2.54 -4.41
C LEU A 318 -11.64 -1.36 -5.15
N SER A 319 -11.44 -1.19 -6.46
CA SER A 319 -12.19 -0.19 -7.23
C SER A 319 -13.69 -0.48 -7.24
N GLY A 320 -14.10 -1.72 -7.39
CA GLY A 320 -15.49 -2.15 -7.33
C GLY A 320 -15.98 -2.41 -5.91
N HIS A 321 -15.20 -3.17 -5.11
CA HIS A 321 -15.60 -3.54 -3.74
C HIS A 321 -15.85 -2.36 -2.80
N LYS A 322 -15.29 -1.17 -3.08
CA LYS A 322 -15.47 0.03 -2.25
C LYS A 322 -16.32 1.13 -2.91
N SER A 323 -16.78 0.95 -4.13
CA SER A 323 -17.63 1.92 -4.82
C SER A 323 -19.09 1.45 -4.95
N ILE A 324 -19.29 0.23 -5.41
CA ILE A 324 -20.63 -0.35 -5.59
C ILE A 324 -21.42 -0.40 -4.25
N PRO A 325 -20.82 -0.81 -3.11
CA PRO A 325 -21.56 -0.92 -1.85
C PRO A 325 -22.03 0.40 -1.23
N LEU A 326 -21.69 1.54 -1.81
CA LEU A 326 -22.29 2.83 -1.41
C LEU A 326 -23.79 2.86 -1.63
N TYR A 327 -24.29 2.06 -2.58
CA TYR A 327 -25.68 2.06 -3.00
C TYR A 327 -26.32 0.69 -2.87
N ARG A 328 -27.62 0.69 -2.52
CA ARG A 328 -28.46 -0.50 -2.55
C ARG A 328 -28.84 -0.80 -4.00
N THR A 329 -28.64 -2.03 -4.43
CA THR A 329 -28.99 -2.50 -5.77
C THR A 329 -29.70 -3.85 -5.71
N GLU A 330 -30.50 -4.16 -6.73
CA GLU A 330 -31.12 -5.48 -6.92
C GLU A 330 -30.12 -6.47 -7.53
N ALA A 331 -29.16 -5.95 -8.32
CA ALA A 331 -28.10 -6.74 -8.91
C ALA A 331 -26.84 -5.88 -9.13
N PHE A 332 -25.68 -6.54 -9.15
CA PHE A 332 -24.45 -5.90 -9.57
C PHE A 332 -23.55 -6.89 -10.32
N ARG A 333 -22.73 -6.35 -11.22
CA ARG A 333 -21.57 -7.03 -11.78
C ARG A 333 -20.34 -6.17 -11.56
N PHE A 334 -19.25 -6.79 -11.15
CA PHE A 334 -17.95 -6.17 -11.08
C PHE A 334 -16.93 -7.06 -11.78
N GLY A 335 -16.31 -6.54 -12.84
CA GLY A 335 -15.22 -7.21 -13.54
C GLY A 335 -13.99 -6.34 -13.61
N PHE A 336 -12.80 -6.95 -13.65
CA PHE A 336 -11.58 -6.22 -13.91
C PHE A 336 -10.53 -7.05 -14.64
N ASP A 337 -9.71 -6.32 -15.41
CA ASP A 337 -8.45 -6.80 -15.98
C ASP A 337 -7.29 -5.90 -15.55
N VAL A 338 -6.23 -6.51 -15.06
CA VAL A 338 -4.96 -5.84 -14.74
C VAL A 338 -3.95 -6.25 -15.80
N VAL A 339 -3.43 -5.30 -16.55
CA VAL A 339 -2.55 -5.60 -17.68
C VAL A 339 -1.14 -5.13 -17.48
N TYR A 340 -0.18 -5.91 -17.98
CA TYR A 340 1.22 -5.54 -18.07
C TYR A 340 1.49 -4.56 -19.21
N THR A 341 2.37 -3.61 -18.97
CA THR A 341 2.92 -2.69 -19.97
C THR A 341 4.41 -2.45 -19.74
N ASN A 342 5.09 -1.88 -20.73
CA ASN A 342 6.50 -1.49 -20.59
C ASN A 342 6.64 -0.10 -19.92
N LEU A 343 5.86 0.12 -18.86
CA LEU A 343 5.90 1.31 -18.01
C LEU A 343 6.33 0.95 -16.58
N GLN A 344 6.60 1.96 -15.78
CA GLN A 344 6.91 1.80 -14.36
C GLN A 344 5.83 0.97 -13.65
N ALA A 345 6.25 0.03 -12.80
CA ALA A 345 5.32 -0.78 -12.01
C ALA A 345 4.48 0.08 -11.08
N ALA A 346 3.18 -0.08 -11.12
CA ALA A 346 2.26 0.60 -10.23
C ALA A 346 2.14 -0.15 -8.89
N GLY A 347 1.76 0.57 -7.83
CA GLY A 347 1.64 -0.01 -6.50
C GLY A 347 0.60 0.68 -5.63
N ALA A 348 0.78 0.57 -4.33
CA ALA A 348 -0.13 1.13 -3.37
C ALA A 348 -0.07 2.67 -3.33
N TYR A 349 -1.23 3.30 -3.33
CA TYR A 349 -1.40 4.73 -3.11
C TYR A 349 -2.66 4.96 -2.28
N ARG A 350 -2.63 5.94 -1.36
CA ARG A 350 -3.72 6.30 -0.44
C ARG A 350 -5.11 6.17 -1.08
N GLY A 351 -5.97 5.31 -0.52
CA GLY A 351 -7.28 4.93 -1.04
C GLY A 351 -7.30 3.60 -1.81
N TYR A 352 -6.19 3.14 -2.40
CA TYR A 352 -5.94 1.78 -2.91
C TYR A 352 -7.05 1.27 -3.85
N GLY A 353 -7.25 1.95 -4.98
CA GLY A 353 -8.27 1.65 -5.99
C GLY A 353 -9.65 2.28 -5.72
N ALA A 354 -10.05 2.42 -4.47
CA ALA A 354 -11.34 3.03 -4.11
C ALA A 354 -11.57 4.42 -4.72
N PRO A 355 -10.60 5.37 -4.70
CA PRO A 355 -10.82 6.69 -5.29
C PRO A 355 -11.20 6.67 -6.77
N GLN A 356 -10.59 5.75 -7.55
CA GLN A 356 -10.88 5.62 -8.98
C GLN A 356 -12.29 5.06 -9.22
N GLY A 357 -12.66 4.00 -8.50
CA GLY A 357 -14.00 3.41 -8.58
C GLY A 357 -15.09 4.35 -8.07
N ILE A 358 -14.87 5.01 -6.93
CA ILE A 358 -15.82 5.98 -6.35
C ILE A 358 -15.99 7.16 -7.31
N PHE A 359 -14.92 7.69 -7.88
CA PHE A 359 -15.01 8.77 -8.88
C PHE A 359 -15.91 8.37 -10.06
N ALA A 360 -15.77 7.15 -10.57
CA ALA A 360 -16.58 6.66 -11.68
C ALA A 360 -18.06 6.51 -11.29
N VAL A 361 -18.34 5.82 -10.18
CA VAL A 361 -19.72 5.57 -9.71
C VAL A 361 -20.40 6.89 -9.34
N GLU A 362 -19.75 7.77 -8.59
CA GLU A 362 -20.32 9.05 -8.16
C GLU A 362 -20.56 10.01 -9.33
N SER A 363 -19.72 9.96 -10.36
CA SER A 363 -19.95 10.69 -11.61
C SER A 363 -21.19 10.16 -12.34
N ALA A 364 -21.37 8.84 -12.40
CA ALA A 364 -22.56 8.22 -13.00
C ALA A 364 -23.84 8.56 -12.21
N VAL A 365 -23.77 8.60 -10.87
CA VAL A 365 -24.92 9.00 -10.02
C VAL A 365 -25.27 10.47 -10.23
N ASN A 366 -24.28 11.35 -10.39
CA ASN A 366 -24.54 12.76 -10.70
C ASN A 366 -25.18 12.95 -12.09
N GLU A 367 -24.72 12.18 -13.09
CA GLU A 367 -25.35 12.19 -14.43
C GLU A 367 -26.78 11.65 -14.36
N LEU A 368 -27.03 10.60 -13.58
CA LEU A 368 -28.38 10.08 -13.35
C LEU A 368 -29.30 11.15 -12.74
N ALA A 369 -28.82 11.87 -11.72
CA ALA A 369 -29.57 12.96 -11.10
C ALA A 369 -29.91 14.05 -12.09
N ALA A 370 -28.97 14.42 -12.97
CA ALA A 370 -29.18 15.44 -14.01
C ALA A 370 -30.23 14.97 -15.03
N ARG A 371 -30.17 13.72 -15.51
CA ARG A 371 -31.15 13.17 -16.46
C ARG A 371 -32.55 13.07 -15.87
N LEU A 372 -32.66 12.72 -14.62
CA LEU A 372 -33.94 12.66 -13.89
C LEU A 372 -34.43 14.04 -13.43
N LYS A 373 -33.62 15.11 -13.60
CA LYS A 373 -33.86 16.45 -13.05
C LYS A 373 -34.14 16.40 -11.54
N MET A 374 -33.45 15.55 -10.84
CA MET A 374 -33.56 15.33 -9.41
C MET A 374 -32.39 15.96 -8.68
N ASP A 375 -32.62 16.45 -7.46
CA ASP A 375 -31.54 16.90 -6.58
C ASP A 375 -30.60 15.71 -6.28
N PRO A 376 -29.27 15.85 -6.51
CA PRO A 376 -28.32 14.74 -6.33
C PRO A 376 -28.17 14.31 -4.86
N ILE A 377 -28.46 15.16 -3.88
CA ILE A 377 -28.54 14.76 -2.46
C ILE A 377 -29.76 13.87 -2.26
N LYS A 378 -30.91 14.29 -2.75
CA LYS A 378 -32.17 13.51 -2.64
C LYS A 378 -32.03 12.14 -3.30
N LEU A 379 -31.41 12.07 -4.49
CA LEU A 379 -31.15 10.80 -5.18
C LEU A 379 -30.29 9.86 -4.32
N ARG A 380 -29.28 10.40 -3.63
CA ARG A 380 -28.43 9.62 -2.73
C ARG A 380 -29.18 9.14 -1.49
N GLU A 381 -29.93 10.01 -0.83
CA GLU A 381 -30.73 9.68 0.36
C GLU A 381 -31.68 8.48 0.14
N MET A 382 -32.20 8.35 -1.08
CA MET A 382 -33.08 7.24 -1.47
C MET A 382 -32.34 5.92 -1.65
N ASN A 383 -31.07 5.95 -2.05
CA ASN A 383 -30.35 4.78 -2.58
C ASN A 383 -29.16 4.34 -1.73
N ILE A 384 -28.63 5.17 -0.82
CA ILE A 384 -27.46 4.82 -0.03
C ILE A 384 -27.70 3.61 0.87
N THR A 385 -26.64 2.86 1.09
CA THR A 385 -26.59 1.79 2.08
C THR A 385 -26.82 2.33 3.49
N ARG A 386 -27.38 1.51 4.38
CA ARG A 386 -27.72 1.85 5.77
C ARG A 386 -27.07 0.84 6.72
N GLU A 387 -27.03 1.20 8.00
CA GLU A 387 -26.69 0.26 9.05
C GLU A 387 -27.61 -0.96 9.02
N GLY A 388 -27.04 -2.15 9.13
CA GLY A 388 -27.76 -3.44 9.04
C GLY A 388 -27.89 -4.01 7.63
N ASP A 389 -27.64 -3.24 6.57
CA ASP A 389 -27.65 -3.79 5.20
C ASP A 389 -26.51 -4.79 5.00
N ILE A 390 -26.76 -5.82 4.24
CA ILE A 390 -25.70 -6.69 3.71
C ILE A 390 -25.16 -6.03 2.44
N MET A 391 -23.83 -6.04 2.29
CA MET A 391 -23.12 -5.46 1.15
C MET A 391 -22.54 -6.59 0.27
N PRO A 392 -23.27 -7.13 -0.71
CA PRO A 392 -22.79 -8.27 -1.51
C PRO A 392 -21.48 -7.97 -2.22
N ALA A 393 -21.34 -6.79 -2.81
CA ALA A 393 -20.10 -6.36 -3.48
C ALA A 393 -18.94 -6.08 -2.52
N TYR A 394 -19.16 -6.03 -1.21
CA TYR A 394 -18.11 -5.93 -0.19
C TYR A 394 -18.04 -7.23 0.62
N TYR A 395 -17.68 -8.31 -0.07
CA TYR A 395 -17.48 -9.65 0.50
C TYR A 395 -18.71 -10.21 1.27
N GLY A 396 -19.91 -9.70 1.00
CA GLY A 396 -21.13 -10.08 1.74
C GLY A 396 -21.13 -9.64 3.21
N ALA A 397 -20.28 -8.68 3.57
CA ALA A 397 -20.18 -8.19 4.94
C ALA A 397 -21.43 -7.36 5.34
N PRO A 398 -21.90 -7.47 6.61
CA PRO A 398 -22.92 -6.59 7.12
C PRO A 398 -22.35 -5.18 7.35
N ASN A 399 -23.15 -4.16 7.04
CA ASN A 399 -22.84 -2.76 7.36
C ASN A 399 -23.14 -2.50 8.83
N THR A 400 -22.18 -2.69 9.70
CA THR A 400 -22.36 -2.61 11.16
C THR A 400 -22.36 -1.19 11.72
N SER A 401 -21.95 -0.20 10.91
CA SER A 401 -21.93 1.21 11.28
C SER A 401 -22.00 2.07 10.03
N CYS A 402 -23.02 2.91 9.93
CA CYS A 402 -23.23 3.81 8.79
C CYS A 402 -23.88 5.11 9.23
N ALA A 403 -23.30 6.22 8.78
CA ALA A 403 -23.79 7.57 9.05
C ALA A 403 -23.89 8.42 7.77
N LEU A 404 -23.94 7.80 6.59
CA LEU A 404 -23.98 8.51 5.30
C LEU A 404 -25.17 9.47 5.20
N ASP A 405 -26.35 9.09 5.74
CA ASP A 405 -27.52 9.93 5.80
C ASP A 405 -27.29 11.20 6.62
N ARG A 406 -26.75 11.07 7.82
CA ARG A 406 -26.40 12.20 8.69
C ARG A 406 -25.31 13.08 8.07
N CYS A 407 -24.34 12.47 7.38
CA CYS A 407 -23.32 13.21 6.63
C CYS A 407 -23.96 14.06 5.51
N LEU A 408 -24.91 13.50 4.76
CA LEU A 408 -25.61 14.22 3.69
C LEU A 408 -26.45 15.38 4.26
N GLU A 409 -27.17 15.16 5.36
CA GLU A 409 -27.93 16.20 6.05
C GLU A 409 -27.04 17.34 6.52
N GLN A 410 -25.94 17.04 7.22
CA GLN A 410 -25.00 18.06 7.71
C GLN A 410 -24.34 18.84 6.56
N VAL A 411 -23.91 18.14 5.51
CA VAL A 411 -23.30 18.81 4.34
C VAL A 411 -24.33 19.72 3.65
N ARG A 412 -25.59 19.31 3.54
CA ARG A 412 -26.69 20.14 3.00
C ARG A 412 -26.83 21.44 3.79
N GLU A 413 -26.88 21.37 5.11
CA GLU A 413 -27.01 22.52 5.99
C GLU A 413 -25.77 23.42 5.96
N MET A 414 -24.58 22.86 6.23
CA MET A 414 -23.33 23.59 6.32
C MET A 414 -22.94 24.31 5.02
N SER A 415 -23.27 23.70 3.89
CA SER A 415 -22.98 24.29 2.56
C SER A 415 -23.98 25.38 2.16
N GLY A 416 -25.17 25.44 2.77
CA GLY A 416 -26.28 26.24 2.33
C GLY A 416 -26.80 25.78 0.97
N TRP A 417 -26.93 24.45 0.81
CA TRP A 417 -27.28 23.77 -0.44
C TRP A 417 -28.51 24.35 -1.12
N GLU A 418 -29.62 24.46 -0.39
CA GLU A 418 -30.93 24.92 -0.90
C GLU A 418 -30.86 26.31 -1.57
N GLN A 419 -29.98 27.19 -1.12
CA GLN A 419 -29.84 28.54 -1.66
C GLN A 419 -28.82 28.63 -2.81
N LYS A 420 -27.94 27.65 -2.94
CA LYS A 420 -26.79 27.73 -3.84
C LYS A 420 -26.84 26.74 -4.99
N PHE A 421 -27.55 25.61 -4.83
CA PHE A 421 -27.70 24.60 -5.87
C PHE A 421 -28.87 24.95 -6.81
N PRO A 422 -28.79 24.65 -8.10
CA PRO A 422 -27.63 24.10 -8.80
C PRO A 422 -26.58 25.16 -9.16
N LEU A 423 -26.97 26.41 -9.20
CA LEU A 423 -26.13 27.49 -9.69
C LEU A 423 -26.52 28.83 -9.07
N GLN A 424 -25.53 29.62 -8.71
CA GLN A 424 -25.68 30.99 -8.21
C GLN A 424 -24.84 31.94 -9.05
N GLN A 425 -25.45 32.98 -9.59
CA GLN A 425 -24.72 34.10 -10.20
C GLN A 425 -24.28 35.06 -9.11
N LEU A 426 -23.00 35.43 -9.12
CA LEU A 426 -22.41 36.37 -8.15
C LEU A 426 -22.38 37.77 -8.71
N PRO A 427 -22.36 38.82 -7.82
CA PRO A 427 -22.39 40.24 -8.25
C PRO A 427 -21.20 40.65 -9.13
N ASP A 428 -20.07 39.92 -9.05
CA ASP A 428 -18.86 40.15 -9.86
C ASP A 428 -18.89 39.45 -11.24
N GLY A 429 -20.04 38.90 -11.62
CA GLY A 429 -20.24 38.19 -12.88
C GLY A 429 -19.77 36.75 -12.89
N LYS A 430 -19.21 36.23 -11.78
CA LYS A 430 -18.84 34.82 -11.65
C LYS A 430 -20.04 33.94 -11.41
N VAL A 431 -19.89 32.69 -11.75
CA VAL A 431 -20.88 31.65 -11.51
C VAL A 431 -20.32 30.67 -10.46
N ARG A 432 -21.11 30.42 -9.42
CA ARG A 432 -20.84 29.38 -8.43
C ARG A 432 -21.78 28.21 -8.70
N THR A 433 -21.22 27.01 -8.77
CA THR A 433 -22.00 25.76 -8.84
C THR A 433 -21.69 24.90 -7.62
N MET A 434 -22.59 23.96 -7.31
CA MET A 434 -22.45 23.02 -6.22
C MET A 434 -22.45 21.60 -6.78
N GLY A 435 -21.66 20.73 -6.18
CA GLY A 435 -21.66 19.30 -6.44
C GLY A 435 -21.56 18.52 -5.15
N VAL A 436 -22.04 17.27 -5.14
CA VAL A 436 -21.97 16.36 -4.01
C VAL A 436 -21.46 15.00 -4.47
N ALA A 437 -20.67 14.37 -3.63
CA ALA A 437 -20.24 12.98 -3.75
C ALA A 437 -20.16 12.37 -2.36
N ILE A 438 -20.31 11.06 -2.29
CA ILE A 438 -20.12 10.27 -1.07
C ILE A 438 -18.96 9.29 -1.26
N ALA A 439 -18.38 8.87 -0.16
CA ALA A 439 -17.30 7.88 -0.17
C ALA A 439 -17.36 7.01 1.07
N MET A 440 -16.89 5.79 0.94
CA MET A 440 -16.59 4.92 2.08
C MET A 440 -15.13 4.45 2.04
N GLN A 441 -14.58 4.23 3.20
CA GLN A 441 -13.30 3.57 3.36
C GLN A 441 -13.45 2.48 4.43
N GLY A 442 -13.36 1.23 4.03
CA GLY A 442 -13.26 0.13 4.99
C GLY A 442 -11.95 0.25 5.78
N SER A 443 -12.03 0.21 7.10
CA SER A 443 -10.85 0.14 7.97
C SER A 443 -10.38 -1.31 8.01
N SER A 444 -9.25 -1.61 7.40
CA SER A 444 -8.67 -2.94 7.18
C SER A 444 -9.15 -3.66 5.91
N ILE A 445 -8.43 -4.72 5.59
CA ILE A 445 -8.81 -5.71 4.58
C ILE A 445 -9.29 -6.96 5.32
N PRO A 446 -10.57 -7.35 5.16
CA PRO A 446 -11.13 -8.52 5.84
C PRO A 446 -10.27 -9.77 5.62
N TYR A 447 -10.06 -10.54 6.69
CA TYR A 447 -9.30 -11.79 6.72
C TYR A 447 -7.80 -11.68 6.38
N CYS A 448 -7.30 -10.46 6.11
CA CYS A 448 -5.91 -10.20 5.75
C CYS A 448 -5.13 -9.50 6.85
N ASP A 449 -5.69 -8.43 7.41
CA ASP A 449 -4.96 -7.57 8.34
C ASP A 449 -4.88 -8.18 9.74
N VAL A 450 -3.67 -8.14 10.29
CA VAL A 450 -3.36 -8.63 11.64
C VAL A 450 -2.57 -7.57 12.37
N GLY A 451 -2.96 -7.26 13.60
CA GLY A 451 -2.24 -6.40 14.54
C GLY A 451 -1.91 -7.16 15.82
N GLY A 452 -0.75 -6.87 16.39
CA GLY A 452 -0.30 -7.44 17.64
C GLY A 452 0.22 -6.39 18.61
N ALA A 453 0.07 -6.63 19.92
CA ALA A 453 0.63 -5.79 20.97
C ALA A 453 1.22 -6.65 22.09
N THR A 454 2.31 -6.16 22.66
CA THR A 454 2.88 -6.69 23.91
C THR A 454 3.07 -5.55 24.87
N LEU A 455 2.51 -5.65 26.06
CA LEU A 455 2.69 -4.73 27.16
C LEU A 455 3.50 -5.38 28.26
N LYS A 456 4.54 -4.69 28.69
CA LYS A 456 5.42 -5.08 29.80
C LYS A 456 5.37 -4.00 30.87
N ILE A 457 5.18 -4.39 32.13
CA ILE A 457 5.46 -3.52 33.27
C ILE A 457 6.93 -3.66 33.64
N ASN A 458 7.60 -2.55 33.88
CA ASN A 458 9.00 -2.49 34.27
C ASN A 458 9.13 -2.40 35.79
N ASP A 459 10.35 -2.51 36.31
CA ASP A 459 10.68 -2.54 37.73
C ASP A 459 10.27 -1.27 38.50
N GLU A 460 10.26 -0.11 37.83
CA GLU A 460 9.85 1.18 38.44
C GLU A 460 8.35 1.51 38.21
N GLY A 461 7.56 0.57 37.69
CA GLY A 461 6.11 0.72 37.54
C GLY A 461 5.67 1.42 36.25
N HIS A 462 6.60 1.83 35.36
CA HIS A 462 6.26 2.31 34.02
C HIS A 462 6.09 1.13 33.04
N TYR A 463 5.55 1.42 31.86
CA TYR A 463 5.19 0.39 30.88
C TYR A 463 6.03 0.50 29.60
N THR A 464 6.24 -0.63 28.94
CA THR A 464 6.76 -0.70 27.58
C THR A 464 5.72 -1.34 26.68
N LEU A 465 5.31 -0.62 25.63
CA LEU A 465 4.42 -1.09 24.58
C LEU A 465 5.23 -1.46 23.33
N LEU A 466 5.18 -2.73 22.94
CA LEU A 466 5.76 -3.23 21.70
C LEU A 466 4.64 -3.43 20.67
N ILE A 467 4.76 -2.78 19.52
CA ILE A 467 3.82 -2.87 18.40
C ILE A 467 4.55 -3.14 17.08
N GLY A 468 3.93 -3.88 16.18
CA GLY A 468 4.48 -4.13 14.85
C GLY A 468 4.11 -3.06 13.82
N ALA A 469 3.15 -2.19 14.14
CA ALA A 469 2.70 -1.11 13.28
C ALA A 469 3.80 -0.04 13.07
N ALA A 470 3.86 0.50 11.86
CA ALA A 470 4.84 1.52 11.47
C ALA A 470 4.22 2.92 11.48
N ASP A 471 4.70 3.81 12.36
CA ASP A 471 4.35 5.23 12.28
C ASP A 471 5.08 5.89 11.10
N MET A 472 4.32 6.35 10.12
CA MET A 472 4.83 7.06 8.94
C MET A 472 4.37 8.55 8.90
N GLY A 473 4.10 9.11 10.07
CA GLY A 473 3.53 10.45 10.24
C GLY A 473 2.04 10.44 10.57
N THR A 474 1.45 9.25 10.77
CA THR A 474 0.05 9.06 11.18
C THR A 474 -0.17 9.27 12.68
N GLY A 475 0.91 9.27 13.49
CA GLY A 475 0.85 9.40 14.94
C GLY A 475 0.44 8.11 15.64
N CYS A 476 0.56 6.95 14.99
CA CYS A 476 0.09 5.69 15.59
C CYS A 476 0.87 5.33 16.86
N ASP A 477 2.17 5.63 16.96
CA ASP A 477 2.95 5.42 18.18
C ASP A 477 2.31 6.15 19.37
N THR A 478 1.86 7.41 19.15
CA THR A 478 1.18 8.21 20.17
C THR A 478 -0.22 7.68 20.48
N VAL A 479 -1.04 7.46 19.44
CA VAL A 479 -2.44 7.05 19.61
C VAL A 479 -2.54 5.69 20.30
N LEU A 480 -1.70 4.74 19.93
CA LEU A 480 -1.71 3.40 20.53
C LEU A 480 -1.23 3.42 22.00
N ALA A 481 -0.28 4.30 22.34
CA ALA A 481 0.09 4.52 23.75
C ALA A 481 -1.05 5.16 24.54
N GLN A 482 -1.76 6.15 23.97
CA GLN A 482 -2.94 6.74 24.60
C GLN A 482 -4.03 5.69 24.88
N MET A 483 -4.30 4.77 23.94
CA MET A 483 -5.24 3.67 24.15
C MET A 483 -4.81 2.75 25.30
N ALA A 484 -3.52 2.46 25.43
CA ALA A 484 -3.00 1.68 26.55
C ALA A 484 -3.11 2.45 27.88
N ALA A 485 -2.77 3.74 27.89
CA ALA A 485 -2.84 4.62 29.05
C ALA A 485 -4.27 4.74 29.60
N GLU A 486 -5.25 4.90 28.71
CA GLU A 486 -6.67 4.96 29.07
C GLU A 486 -7.13 3.68 29.81
N VAL A 487 -6.76 2.51 29.29
CA VAL A 487 -7.12 1.23 29.92
C VAL A 487 -6.38 1.00 31.23
N LEU A 488 -5.11 1.40 31.29
CA LEU A 488 -4.27 1.23 32.49
C LEU A 488 -4.47 2.32 33.54
N GLU A 489 -5.28 3.35 33.24
CA GLU A 489 -5.51 4.53 34.08
C GLU A 489 -4.19 5.15 34.58
N CYS A 490 -3.30 5.45 33.62
CA CYS A 490 -2.01 6.06 33.89
C CYS A 490 -1.71 7.21 32.92
N ASP A 491 -0.75 8.05 33.25
CA ASP A 491 -0.28 9.07 32.34
C ASP A 491 0.36 8.46 31.09
N TYR A 492 0.15 9.10 29.96
CA TYR A 492 0.77 8.75 28.69
C TYR A 492 2.30 8.67 28.79
N ASP A 493 2.93 9.58 29.55
CA ASP A 493 4.39 9.64 29.73
C ASP A 493 4.96 8.41 30.48
N ASN A 494 4.10 7.61 31.11
CA ASN A 494 4.48 6.34 31.74
C ASN A 494 4.60 5.17 30.74
N ILE A 495 4.37 5.41 29.44
CA ILE A 495 4.42 4.37 28.41
C ILE A 495 5.51 4.66 27.38
N THR A 496 6.55 3.83 27.37
CA THR A 496 7.55 3.83 26.30
C THR A 496 7.11 2.94 25.16
N VAL A 497 7.07 3.49 23.92
CA VAL A 497 6.65 2.76 22.73
C VAL A 497 7.86 2.32 21.92
N PHE A 498 7.90 1.03 21.55
CA PHE A 498 8.77 0.46 20.53
C PHE A 498 7.92 0.00 19.34
N GLY A 499 8.01 0.73 18.25
CA GLY A 499 7.28 0.44 17.03
C GLY A 499 8.17 -0.21 15.97
N ALA A 500 7.66 -1.28 15.36
CA ALA A 500 8.15 -1.88 14.12
C ALA A 500 9.64 -2.30 14.10
N ASP A 501 9.96 -3.25 14.97
CA ASP A 501 11.21 -4.03 14.96
C ASP A 501 10.86 -5.52 14.87
N THR A 502 11.30 -6.21 13.84
CA THR A 502 10.92 -7.61 13.61
C THR A 502 11.44 -8.61 14.63
N ASP A 503 12.42 -8.22 15.47
CA ASP A 503 12.93 -9.08 16.54
C ASP A 503 12.19 -8.84 17.88
N ALA A 504 11.77 -7.60 18.15
CA ALA A 504 11.15 -7.21 19.41
C ALA A 504 9.63 -7.11 19.33
N SER A 505 9.10 -6.64 18.22
CA SER A 505 7.66 -6.39 18.05
C SER A 505 6.90 -7.67 17.69
N PRO A 506 5.64 -7.81 18.16
CA PRO A 506 4.75 -8.85 17.63
C PRO A 506 4.48 -8.61 16.14
N TYR A 507 4.07 -9.68 15.44
CA TYR A 507 3.71 -9.58 14.01
C TYR A 507 2.58 -8.57 13.81
N ASP A 508 2.73 -7.77 12.76
CA ASP A 508 1.73 -6.85 12.24
C ASP A 508 1.82 -6.89 10.71
N SER A 509 0.69 -6.87 10.03
CA SER A 509 0.68 -6.92 8.56
C SER A 509 1.23 -5.66 7.91
N GLY A 510 1.32 -4.57 8.64
CA GLY A 510 1.86 -3.29 8.17
C GLY A 510 0.88 -2.13 8.30
N SER A 511 1.39 -0.91 8.22
CA SER A 511 0.58 0.31 8.34
C SER A 511 0.02 0.72 6.99
N TYR A 512 -1.13 0.15 6.63
CA TYR A 512 -1.86 0.39 5.39
C TYR A 512 -3.36 0.14 5.57
N ALA A 513 -4.17 0.28 4.52
CA ALA A 513 -5.62 0.02 4.48
C ALA A 513 -6.43 0.72 5.60
N SER A 514 -5.90 1.79 6.21
CA SER A 514 -6.50 2.46 7.37
C SER A 514 -6.75 1.53 8.56
N SER A 515 -5.91 0.49 8.72
CA SER A 515 -6.11 -0.59 9.69
C SER A 515 -5.50 -0.32 11.06
N THR A 516 -4.41 0.44 11.14
CA THR A 516 -3.55 0.52 12.33
C THR A 516 -4.32 0.88 13.61
N THR A 517 -5.04 2.01 13.62
CA THR A 517 -5.78 2.43 14.82
C THR A 517 -6.88 1.44 15.19
N TYR A 518 -7.54 0.84 14.20
CA TYR A 518 -8.64 -0.10 14.42
C TYR A 518 -8.14 -1.49 14.85
N ILE A 519 -7.25 -2.11 14.05
CA ILE A 519 -6.80 -3.49 14.26
C ILE A 519 -5.74 -3.55 15.38
N THR A 520 -4.64 -2.80 15.24
CA THR A 520 -3.56 -2.80 16.23
C THR A 520 -4.02 -2.12 17.52
N GLY A 521 -4.87 -1.06 17.43
CA GLY A 521 -5.49 -0.43 18.59
C GLY A 521 -6.34 -1.40 19.40
N LYS A 522 -7.14 -2.25 18.74
CA LYS A 522 -7.90 -3.29 19.44
C LYS A 522 -7.00 -4.34 20.10
N ALA A 523 -5.88 -4.70 19.46
CA ALA A 523 -4.89 -5.58 20.07
C ALA A 523 -4.25 -4.94 21.33
N VAL A 524 -3.95 -3.63 21.27
CA VAL A 524 -3.44 -2.85 22.42
C VAL A 524 -4.46 -2.81 23.55
N GLU A 525 -5.72 -2.48 23.25
CA GLU A 525 -6.80 -2.47 24.25
C GLU A 525 -6.93 -3.82 24.98
N ILE A 526 -7.02 -4.92 24.23
CA ILE A 526 -7.11 -6.27 24.80
C ILE A 526 -5.88 -6.61 25.64
N CYS A 527 -4.69 -6.24 25.17
CA CYS A 527 -3.44 -6.47 25.89
C CYS A 527 -3.40 -5.68 27.20
N ALA A 528 -3.79 -4.42 27.18
CA ALA A 528 -3.85 -3.54 28.35
C ALA A 528 -4.88 -4.05 29.37
N GLN A 529 -6.07 -4.47 28.94
CA GLN A 529 -7.09 -5.08 29.81
C GLN A 529 -6.57 -6.34 30.51
N ARG A 530 -5.86 -7.21 29.77
CA ARG A 530 -5.24 -8.42 30.35
C ARG A 530 -4.16 -8.08 31.39
N LEU A 531 -3.34 -7.07 31.12
CA LEU A 531 -2.30 -6.63 32.05
C LEU A 531 -2.93 -5.99 33.29
N ARG A 532 -3.92 -5.09 33.12
CA ARG A 532 -4.69 -4.49 34.22
C ARG A 532 -5.27 -5.56 35.16
N GLY A 533 -5.91 -6.59 34.57
CA GLY A 533 -6.47 -7.69 35.36
C GLY A 533 -5.41 -8.43 36.19
N LYS A 534 -4.22 -8.68 35.65
CA LYS A 534 -3.10 -9.28 36.40
C LYS A 534 -2.58 -8.39 37.51
N ILE A 535 -2.49 -7.08 37.25
CA ILE A 535 -2.06 -6.09 38.28
C ILE A 535 -3.08 -6.06 39.43
N CYS A 536 -4.39 -5.97 39.13
CA CYS A 536 -5.45 -5.99 40.14
C CYS A 536 -5.48 -7.30 40.93
N GLN A 537 -5.26 -8.46 40.29
CA GLN A 537 -5.16 -9.75 40.98
C GLN A 537 -3.97 -9.79 41.96
N LEU A 538 -2.82 -9.25 41.58
CA LEU A 538 -1.67 -9.14 42.48
C LEU A 538 -1.94 -8.14 43.58
N GLY A 539 -2.52 -6.97 43.25
CA GLY A 539 -2.93 -5.95 44.22
C GLY A 539 -3.88 -6.51 45.27
N ALA A 540 -4.90 -7.28 44.88
CA ALA A 540 -5.85 -7.93 45.78
C ALA A 540 -5.17 -8.87 46.78
N ARG A 541 -4.18 -9.64 46.31
CA ARG A 541 -3.37 -10.51 47.21
C ARG A 541 -2.55 -9.71 48.23
N LEU A 542 -1.94 -8.60 47.80
CA LEU A 542 -1.14 -7.75 48.66
C LEU A 542 -1.98 -6.93 49.66
N LEU A 543 -3.21 -6.58 49.27
CA LEU A 543 -4.17 -5.84 50.08
C LEU A 543 -5.11 -6.76 50.89
N GLU A 544 -4.92 -8.08 50.80
CA GLU A 544 -5.73 -9.11 51.49
C GLU A 544 -7.26 -8.95 51.26
N CYS A 545 -7.66 -8.64 50.03
CA CYS A 545 -9.07 -8.41 49.66
C CYS A 545 -9.49 -9.14 48.36
N GLY A 546 -10.76 -9.04 47.98
CA GLY A 546 -11.25 -9.58 46.72
C GLY A 546 -10.76 -8.76 45.51
N THR A 547 -10.56 -9.41 44.38
CA THR A 547 -10.12 -8.72 43.15
C THR A 547 -11.14 -7.69 42.67
N ASP A 548 -12.43 -7.90 42.95
CA ASP A 548 -13.55 -7.00 42.65
C ASP A 548 -13.53 -5.72 43.51
N GLN A 549 -12.78 -5.71 44.59
CA GLN A 549 -12.62 -4.58 45.47
C GLN A 549 -11.40 -3.69 45.13
N VAL A 550 -10.58 -4.13 44.16
CA VAL A 550 -9.36 -3.40 43.77
C VAL A 550 -9.61 -2.60 42.50
N VAL A 551 -9.27 -1.33 42.53
CA VAL A 551 -9.22 -0.43 41.40
C VAL A 551 -7.79 -0.05 41.09
N LEU A 552 -7.39 -0.10 39.83
CA LEU A 552 -6.14 0.47 39.35
C LEU A 552 -6.40 1.93 38.97
N THR A 553 -5.76 2.86 39.59
CA THR A 553 -5.84 4.29 39.28
C THR A 553 -4.48 4.95 39.58
N ASP A 554 -4.07 5.93 38.77
CA ASP A 554 -2.77 6.61 38.87
C ASP A 554 -1.60 5.65 39.07
N ALA A 555 -1.59 4.55 38.31
CA ALA A 555 -0.60 3.46 38.41
C ALA A 555 -0.51 2.78 39.80
N ARG A 556 -1.58 2.86 40.61
CA ARG A 556 -1.67 2.25 41.94
C ARG A 556 -2.90 1.36 42.06
N CYS A 557 -2.73 0.26 42.79
CA CYS A 557 -3.88 -0.55 43.24
C CYS A 557 -4.42 0.01 44.54
N VAL A 558 -5.66 0.39 44.57
CA VAL A 558 -6.34 0.93 45.76
C VAL A 558 -7.66 0.17 45.99
N ILE A 559 -8.10 0.16 47.24
CA ILE A 559 -9.49 -0.18 47.63
C ILE A 559 -10.22 1.14 47.76
N PRO A 560 -11.24 1.42 46.93
CA PRO A 560 -11.98 2.69 46.94
C PRO A 560 -12.67 2.99 48.25
#